data_b9dfb1f8826905e70146ae026dccfeaa
#
_entry.id   b9dfb1f8826905e70146ae026dccfeaa
#
_cell.length_a   1.000
_cell.length_b   1.000
_cell.length_c   1.000
_cell.angle_alpha   90.00
_cell.angle_beta   90.00
_cell.angle_gamma   90.00
#
_symmetry.space_group_name_H-M   'P 1'
#
loop_
_entity.id
_entity.type
_entity.pdbx_description
1 polymer ?
#
loop_
_entity_poly.entity_id
_entity_poly.type
_entity_poly.pdbx_seq_one_letter_code
_entity_poly.pdbx_strand_id
1 'polypeptide(L)'
;ACSTIQFGKSVRSIGAEAFSGCRNLNGDLTLPDSVQIVGNDAFSECTGLTGTLTLGSSLQTIGAGAFYDCSFSGNLVIPDSVTSIGRYAFYSRPYLRPETQGTLTLGRNLRTIGESAFCESTYTGSLTIPDSVVEIGERAFYQCENLNGTLTLGRSLRTIGKEAFYWCAFTGSLTIPEGVAEIADGAFSSLHQFNRDGMFNGTLTLPSTLKTIGAEAFAYTDFSGELLIPDGVTSIGANAFKECDG
;
A
#
# COMPACT_ATOMS: atom_id res chain seq x y z
N ALA A 1 -7.05 -21.06 -26.43
CA ALA A 1 -6.72 -19.90 -25.57
C ALA A 1 -5.39 -20.18 -24.89
N CYS A 2 -4.48 -19.19 -24.85
CA CYS A 2 -3.21 -19.33 -24.10
C CYS A 2 -3.54 -19.39 -22.60
N SER A 3 -3.05 -20.42 -21.91
CA SER A 3 -3.26 -20.61 -20.48
C SER A 3 -2.01 -20.34 -19.65
N THR A 4 -0.85 -20.26 -20.27
CA THR A 4 0.42 -19.96 -19.62
C THR A 4 1.22 -18.95 -20.44
N ILE A 5 2.05 -18.17 -19.75
CA ILE A 5 2.96 -17.21 -20.39
C ILE A 5 4.39 -17.47 -19.93
N GLN A 6 5.31 -17.42 -20.87
CA GLN A 6 6.73 -17.51 -20.61
C GLN A 6 7.46 -16.44 -21.42
N PHE A 7 8.20 -15.59 -20.75
CA PHE A 7 8.93 -14.50 -21.37
C PHE A 7 10.33 -14.92 -21.81
N GLY A 8 10.73 -14.46 -23.00
CA GLY A 8 12.13 -14.55 -23.41
C GLY A 8 13.01 -13.61 -22.58
N LYS A 9 14.27 -14.02 -22.36
CA LYS A 9 15.25 -13.29 -21.50
C LYS A 9 15.66 -11.91 -22.02
N SER A 10 15.25 -11.53 -23.22
CA SER A 10 15.58 -10.21 -23.82
C SER A 10 14.44 -9.20 -23.77
N VAL A 11 13.28 -9.56 -23.20
CA VAL A 11 12.14 -8.66 -23.07
C VAL A 11 12.49 -7.56 -22.07
N ARG A 12 12.44 -6.29 -22.51
CA ARG A 12 12.77 -5.13 -21.67
C ARG A 12 11.54 -4.33 -21.23
N SER A 13 10.46 -4.40 -22.00
CA SER A 13 9.22 -3.72 -21.65
C SER A 13 8.00 -4.54 -22.02
N ILE A 14 6.97 -4.44 -21.20
CA ILE A 14 5.64 -4.94 -21.45
C ILE A 14 4.78 -3.70 -21.63
N GLY A 15 4.21 -3.53 -22.83
CA GLY A 15 3.46 -2.32 -23.20
C GLY A 15 2.15 -2.18 -22.43
N ALA A 16 1.53 -1.02 -22.55
CA ALA A 16 0.19 -0.80 -22.00
C ALA A 16 -0.80 -1.82 -22.57
N GLU A 17 -1.67 -2.35 -21.71
CA GLU A 17 -2.73 -3.31 -22.05
C GLU A 17 -2.27 -4.59 -22.78
N ALA A 18 -0.95 -4.89 -22.79
CA ALA A 18 -0.40 -5.98 -23.61
C ALA A 18 -1.05 -7.34 -23.37
N PHE A 19 -1.52 -7.61 -22.16
CA PHE A 19 -2.23 -8.85 -21.76
C PHE A 19 -3.56 -8.54 -21.06
N SER A 20 -4.08 -7.32 -21.17
CA SER A 20 -5.32 -6.93 -20.52
C SER A 20 -6.47 -7.88 -20.89
N GLY A 21 -7.24 -8.31 -19.89
CA GLY A 21 -8.36 -9.23 -20.09
C GLY A 21 -7.98 -10.67 -20.47
N CYS A 22 -6.72 -11.06 -20.38
CA CYS A 22 -6.28 -12.43 -20.65
C CYS A 22 -6.68 -13.39 -19.49
N ARG A 23 -7.97 -13.55 -19.28
CA ARG A 23 -8.57 -14.30 -18.14
C ARG A 23 -8.23 -15.79 -18.10
N ASN A 24 -7.75 -16.35 -19.20
CA ASN A 24 -7.35 -17.75 -19.28
C ASN A 24 -5.87 -17.99 -18.90
N LEU A 25 -5.07 -16.93 -18.76
CA LEU A 25 -3.74 -17.05 -18.18
C LEU A 25 -3.89 -17.48 -16.73
N ASN A 26 -3.21 -18.53 -16.31
CA ASN A 26 -3.35 -19.10 -14.97
C ASN A 26 -2.00 -19.43 -14.34
N GLY A 27 -2.03 -19.61 -13.01
CA GLY A 27 -0.85 -19.97 -12.22
C GLY A 27 0.07 -18.79 -11.94
N ASP A 28 1.37 -19.07 -11.94
CA ASP A 28 2.42 -18.11 -11.62
C ASP A 28 2.72 -17.16 -12.78
N LEU A 29 3.12 -15.92 -12.45
CA LEU A 29 3.68 -14.99 -13.41
C LEU A 29 5.12 -14.63 -13.00
N THR A 30 6.07 -14.95 -13.87
CA THR A 30 7.48 -14.57 -13.66
C THR A 30 7.93 -13.60 -14.75
N LEU A 31 8.27 -12.38 -14.34
CA LEU A 31 8.89 -11.39 -15.20
C LEU A 31 10.42 -11.58 -15.14
N PRO A 32 11.12 -11.72 -16.29
CA PRO A 32 12.56 -11.88 -16.30
C PRO A 32 13.28 -10.62 -15.82
N ASP A 33 14.53 -10.81 -15.36
CA ASP A 33 15.37 -9.72 -14.88
C ASP A 33 15.64 -8.61 -15.91
N SER A 34 15.45 -8.89 -17.18
CA SER A 34 15.61 -7.91 -18.26
C SER A 34 14.46 -6.89 -18.37
N VAL A 35 13.29 -7.18 -17.75
CA VAL A 35 12.12 -6.28 -17.83
C VAL A 35 12.37 -5.06 -16.95
N GLN A 36 12.25 -3.89 -17.55
CA GLN A 36 12.42 -2.59 -16.89
C GLN A 36 11.10 -1.86 -16.66
N ILE A 37 10.12 -2.10 -17.54
CA ILE A 37 8.84 -1.40 -17.53
C ILE A 37 7.69 -2.39 -17.70
N VAL A 38 6.72 -2.31 -16.79
CA VAL A 38 5.37 -2.87 -16.96
C VAL A 38 4.43 -1.68 -17.16
N GLY A 39 3.82 -1.60 -18.34
CA GLY A 39 2.96 -0.49 -18.76
C GLY A 39 1.61 -0.47 -18.04
N ASN A 40 0.84 0.58 -18.27
CA ASN A 40 -0.49 0.72 -17.71
C ASN A 40 -1.39 -0.44 -18.17
N ASP A 41 -2.17 -0.99 -17.23
CA ASP A 41 -3.13 -2.08 -17.47
C ASP A 41 -2.53 -3.32 -18.16
N ALA A 42 -1.19 -3.50 -18.10
CA ALA A 42 -0.49 -4.53 -18.85
C ALA A 42 -1.02 -5.95 -18.63
N PHE A 43 -1.44 -6.28 -17.41
CA PHE A 43 -2.07 -7.55 -17.02
C PHE A 43 -3.43 -7.33 -16.34
N SER A 44 -4.05 -6.18 -16.54
CA SER A 44 -5.36 -5.88 -15.98
C SER A 44 -6.38 -6.96 -16.31
N GLU A 45 -7.21 -7.35 -15.34
CA GLU A 45 -8.23 -8.40 -15.47
C GLU A 45 -7.71 -9.80 -15.89
N CYS A 46 -6.44 -10.10 -15.65
CA CYS A 46 -5.92 -11.46 -15.79
C CYS A 46 -6.31 -12.31 -14.58
N THR A 47 -7.60 -12.52 -14.39
CA THR A 47 -8.21 -13.13 -13.19
C THR A 47 -7.79 -14.59 -12.93
N GLY A 48 -7.25 -15.27 -13.93
CA GLY A 48 -6.72 -16.63 -13.79
C GLY A 48 -5.30 -16.68 -13.21
N LEU A 49 -4.58 -15.55 -13.12
CA LEU A 49 -3.26 -15.48 -12.48
C LEU A 49 -3.44 -15.50 -10.96
N THR A 50 -3.54 -16.70 -10.40
CA THR A 50 -3.80 -16.96 -8.97
C THR A 50 -2.58 -17.49 -8.21
N GLY A 51 -1.50 -17.77 -8.91
CA GLY A 51 -0.23 -18.21 -8.34
C GLY A 51 0.62 -17.06 -7.81
N THR A 52 1.92 -17.24 -7.79
CA THR A 52 2.87 -16.23 -7.32
C THR A 52 3.24 -15.23 -8.43
N LEU A 53 3.47 -13.97 -8.03
CA LEU A 53 4.05 -12.96 -8.89
C LEU A 53 5.53 -12.76 -8.54
N THR A 54 6.40 -13.04 -9.50
CA THR A 54 7.85 -12.77 -9.38
C THR A 54 8.24 -11.63 -10.31
N LEU A 55 8.75 -10.56 -9.75
CA LEU A 55 9.21 -9.37 -10.47
C LEU A 55 10.72 -9.43 -10.69
N GLY A 56 11.14 -9.16 -11.93
CA GLY A 56 12.56 -9.17 -12.31
C GLY A 56 13.36 -8.02 -11.63
N SER A 57 14.63 -8.26 -11.35
CA SER A 57 15.50 -7.38 -10.56
C SER A 57 15.85 -6.04 -11.23
N SER A 58 15.58 -5.86 -12.53
CA SER A 58 15.79 -4.59 -13.25
C SER A 58 14.50 -3.76 -13.42
N LEU A 59 13.37 -4.21 -12.87
CA LEU A 59 12.10 -3.51 -13.03
C LEU A 59 12.15 -2.14 -12.35
N GLN A 60 11.86 -1.08 -13.09
CA GLN A 60 11.92 0.32 -12.63
C GLN A 60 10.54 0.93 -12.39
N THR A 61 9.58 0.56 -13.24
CA THR A 61 8.24 1.16 -13.21
C THR A 61 7.16 0.10 -13.31
N ILE A 62 6.18 0.20 -12.42
CA ILE A 62 4.93 -0.55 -12.45
C ILE A 62 3.82 0.46 -12.77
N GLY A 63 3.21 0.33 -13.95
CA GLY A 63 2.21 1.26 -14.47
C GLY A 63 0.89 1.26 -13.68
N ALA A 64 0.03 2.23 -13.96
CA ALA A 64 -1.32 2.27 -13.40
C ALA A 64 -2.09 1.02 -13.81
N GLY A 65 -2.84 0.40 -12.88
CA GLY A 65 -3.61 -0.80 -13.14
C GLY A 65 -2.82 -2.02 -13.64
N ALA A 66 -1.49 -1.99 -13.57
CA ALA A 66 -0.65 -2.99 -14.23
C ALA A 66 -1.03 -4.44 -13.91
N PHE A 67 -1.49 -4.70 -12.69
CA PHE A 67 -1.98 -6.01 -12.20
C PHE A 67 -3.38 -5.88 -11.57
N TYR A 68 -4.17 -4.92 -12.05
CA TYR A 68 -5.55 -4.71 -11.59
C TYR A 68 -6.38 -5.98 -11.78
N ASP A 69 -7.11 -6.39 -10.74
CA ASP A 69 -7.91 -7.63 -10.76
C ASP A 69 -7.13 -8.90 -11.11
N CYS A 70 -5.84 -8.94 -10.79
CA CYS A 70 -5.11 -10.19 -10.69
C CYS A 70 -5.24 -10.76 -9.27
N SER A 71 -5.38 -12.08 -9.16
CA SER A 71 -5.64 -12.76 -7.87
C SER A 71 -4.41 -13.46 -7.32
N PHE A 72 -3.24 -12.84 -7.48
CA PHE A 72 -1.98 -13.44 -7.02
C PHE A 72 -2.00 -13.79 -5.54
N SER A 73 -1.40 -14.92 -5.21
CA SER A 73 -1.20 -15.43 -3.85
C SER A 73 0.29 -15.37 -3.46
N GLY A 74 0.57 -15.66 -2.18
CA GLY A 74 1.95 -15.72 -1.69
C GLY A 74 2.57 -14.33 -1.43
N ASN A 75 3.87 -14.33 -1.19
CA ASN A 75 4.61 -13.10 -0.88
C ASN A 75 4.82 -12.26 -2.15
N LEU A 76 4.68 -10.94 -2.01
CA LEU A 76 5.09 -10.00 -3.05
C LEU A 76 6.34 -9.23 -2.61
N VAL A 77 7.39 -9.32 -3.41
CA VAL A 77 8.60 -8.54 -3.23
C VAL A 77 8.72 -7.55 -4.39
N ILE A 78 8.60 -6.26 -4.07
CA ILE A 78 8.89 -5.17 -5.01
C ILE A 78 10.41 -5.00 -5.05
N PRO A 79 11.08 -5.17 -6.20
CA PRO A 79 12.53 -5.07 -6.30
C PRO A 79 13.07 -3.68 -5.94
N ASP A 80 14.31 -3.62 -5.48
CA ASP A 80 14.98 -2.35 -5.16
C ASP A 80 15.14 -1.41 -6.37
N SER A 81 15.08 -1.92 -7.58
CA SER A 81 15.12 -1.15 -8.82
C SER A 81 13.84 -0.35 -9.10
N VAL A 82 12.70 -0.73 -8.46
CA VAL A 82 11.43 -0.04 -8.67
C VAL A 82 11.44 1.31 -7.97
N THR A 83 11.12 2.35 -8.72
CA THR A 83 11.04 3.72 -8.21
C THR A 83 9.61 4.24 -8.06
N SER A 84 8.65 3.64 -8.77
CA SER A 84 7.25 4.06 -8.71
C SER A 84 6.29 2.89 -8.93
N ILE A 85 5.20 2.92 -8.18
CA ILE A 85 4.04 2.04 -8.35
C ILE A 85 2.85 2.92 -8.71
N GLY A 86 2.22 2.63 -9.86
CA GLY A 86 1.09 3.38 -10.39
C GLY A 86 -0.20 3.19 -9.58
N ARG A 87 -1.19 4.06 -9.83
CA ARG A 87 -2.50 3.95 -9.23
C ARG A 87 -3.16 2.61 -9.55
N TYR A 88 -3.89 2.02 -8.60
CA TYR A 88 -4.59 0.74 -8.75
C TYR A 88 -3.71 -0.44 -9.20
N ALA A 89 -2.37 -0.34 -9.09
CA ALA A 89 -1.46 -1.30 -9.70
C ALA A 89 -1.67 -2.74 -9.22
N PHE A 90 -2.02 -2.93 -7.94
CA PHE A 90 -2.29 -4.23 -7.31
C PHE A 90 -3.68 -4.29 -6.65
N TYR A 91 -4.60 -3.41 -7.06
CA TYR A 91 -5.98 -3.48 -6.60
C TYR A 91 -6.66 -4.74 -7.13
N SER A 92 -7.37 -5.44 -6.27
CA SER A 92 -8.20 -6.57 -6.68
C SER A 92 -9.56 -6.49 -6.01
N ARG A 93 -10.63 -6.63 -6.80
CA ARG A 93 -12.00 -6.60 -6.27
C ARG A 93 -12.21 -7.70 -5.22
N PRO A 94 -12.99 -7.45 -4.15
CA PRO A 94 -13.13 -8.36 -3.00
C PRO A 94 -13.44 -9.82 -3.35
N TYR A 95 -14.25 -10.04 -4.39
CA TYR A 95 -14.65 -11.38 -4.81
C TYR A 95 -13.61 -12.10 -5.70
N LEU A 96 -12.54 -11.42 -6.09
CA LEU A 96 -11.44 -11.98 -6.89
C LEU A 96 -10.17 -12.20 -6.06
N ARG A 97 -10.03 -11.50 -4.93
CA ARG A 97 -8.84 -11.60 -4.08
C ARG A 97 -8.79 -12.93 -3.34
N PRO A 98 -7.62 -13.52 -3.10
CA PRO A 98 -7.48 -14.67 -2.22
C PRO A 98 -7.87 -14.29 -0.78
N GLU A 99 -8.28 -15.26 0.04
CA GLU A 99 -8.60 -15.02 1.46
C GLU A 99 -7.41 -14.40 2.21
N THR A 100 -6.21 -14.90 1.93
CA THR A 100 -4.96 -14.34 2.46
C THR A 100 -3.88 -14.37 1.38
N GLN A 101 -3.13 -13.29 1.29
CA GLN A 101 -1.84 -13.24 0.60
C GLN A 101 -0.73 -13.50 1.62
N GLY A 102 0.51 -13.58 1.16
CA GLY A 102 1.68 -13.63 2.04
C GLY A 102 2.05 -12.24 2.56
N THR A 103 3.33 -11.96 2.66
CA THR A 103 3.85 -10.66 3.10
C THR A 103 4.13 -9.75 1.91
N LEU A 104 4.06 -8.42 2.16
CA LEU A 104 4.45 -7.39 1.20
C LEU A 104 5.82 -6.79 1.61
N THR A 105 6.78 -6.84 0.71
CA THR A 105 8.09 -6.19 0.88
C THR A 105 8.28 -5.13 -0.19
N LEU A 106 8.58 -3.90 0.21
CA LEU A 106 8.81 -2.77 -0.69
C LEU A 106 10.30 -2.52 -0.90
N GLY A 107 10.72 -2.31 -2.15
CA GLY A 107 12.11 -2.04 -2.52
C GLY A 107 12.62 -0.71 -1.96
N ARG A 108 13.89 -0.69 -1.57
CA ARG A 108 14.52 0.43 -0.84
C ARG A 108 14.68 1.74 -1.63
N ASN A 109 14.48 1.72 -2.96
CA ASN A 109 14.56 2.92 -3.80
C ASN A 109 13.19 3.43 -4.28
N LEU A 110 12.09 2.83 -3.78
CA LEU A 110 10.74 3.23 -4.10
C LEU A 110 10.50 4.67 -3.62
N ARG A 111 9.98 5.54 -4.49
CA ARG A 111 9.74 6.96 -4.22
C ARG A 111 8.25 7.29 -4.08
N THR A 112 7.42 6.64 -4.89
CA THR A 112 5.99 6.93 -4.92
C THR A 112 5.16 5.66 -4.93
N ILE A 113 4.11 5.65 -4.11
CA ILE A 113 3.06 4.64 -4.09
C ILE A 113 1.79 5.34 -4.52
N GLY A 114 1.23 4.96 -5.66
CA GLY A 114 0.10 5.63 -6.29
C GLY A 114 -1.21 5.46 -5.54
N GLU A 115 -2.22 6.23 -5.96
CA GLU A 115 -3.60 6.13 -5.48
C GLU A 115 -4.10 4.69 -5.57
N SER A 116 -4.68 4.18 -4.47
CA SER A 116 -5.28 2.84 -4.38
C SER A 116 -4.36 1.69 -4.84
N ALA A 117 -3.04 1.88 -4.81
CA ALA A 117 -2.09 0.92 -5.40
C ALA A 117 -2.20 -0.49 -4.80
N PHE A 118 -2.48 -0.62 -3.51
CA PHE A 118 -2.69 -1.86 -2.76
C PHE A 118 -4.05 -1.90 -2.06
N CYS A 119 -4.99 -1.05 -2.49
CA CYS A 119 -6.33 -0.98 -1.90
C CYS A 119 -6.97 -2.38 -1.84
N GLU A 120 -7.56 -2.72 -0.70
CA GLU A 120 -8.24 -3.99 -0.42
C GLU A 120 -7.34 -5.25 -0.58
N SER A 121 -6.02 -5.10 -0.55
CA SER A 121 -5.12 -6.25 -0.58
C SER A 121 -5.18 -7.05 0.73
N THR A 122 -4.92 -8.36 0.63
CA THR A 122 -4.98 -9.28 1.77
C THR A 122 -3.60 -9.71 2.27
N TYR A 123 -2.55 -8.90 2.00
CA TYR A 123 -1.21 -9.09 2.56
C TYR A 123 -1.24 -9.02 4.08
N THR A 124 -0.39 -9.81 4.73
CA THR A 124 -0.38 -10.01 6.18
C THR A 124 0.87 -9.45 6.84
N GLY A 125 0.77 -9.23 8.16
CA GLY A 125 1.91 -8.88 9.00
C GLY A 125 2.26 -7.39 9.01
N SER A 126 3.54 -7.09 9.22
CA SER A 126 4.05 -5.72 9.30
C SER A 126 4.32 -5.12 7.93
N LEU A 127 4.18 -3.79 7.82
CA LEU A 127 4.54 -3.04 6.63
C LEU A 127 5.64 -2.02 6.95
N THR A 128 6.72 -2.06 6.18
CA THR A 128 7.76 -1.04 6.24
C THR A 128 7.74 -0.22 4.95
N ILE A 129 7.43 1.07 5.08
CA ILE A 129 7.59 2.04 4.00
C ILE A 129 9.05 2.47 3.97
N PRO A 130 9.78 2.25 2.87
CA PRO A 130 11.20 2.56 2.78
C PRO A 130 11.52 4.05 2.97
N ASP A 131 12.71 4.33 3.46
CA ASP A 131 13.21 5.70 3.67
C ASP A 131 13.22 6.58 2.41
N SER A 132 13.23 5.97 1.24
CA SER A 132 13.21 6.66 -0.06
C SER A 132 11.83 7.15 -0.48
N VAL A 133 10.74 6.62 0.12
CA VAL A 133 9.37 7.00 -0.25
C VAL A 133 9.10 8.43 0.20
N VAL A 134 8.63 9.24 -0.74
CA VAL A 134 8.26 10.64 -0.53
C VAL A 134 6.76 10.83 -0.46
N GLU A 135 6.02 10.00 -1.19
CA GLU A 135 4.57 10.13 -1.35
C GLU A 135 3.86 8.78 -1.28
N ILE A 136 2.81 8.75 -0.48
CA ILE A 136 1.80 7.69 -0.44
C ILE A 136 0.48 8.31 -0.88
N GLY A 137 -0.09 7.81 -1.97
CA GLY A 137 -1.31 8.33 -2.59
C GLY A 137 -2.58 8.08 -1.76
N GLU A 138 -3.67 8.71 -2.20
CA GLU A 138 -5.00 8.49 -1.63
C GLU A 138 -5.34 6.99 -1.66
N ARG A 139 -5.87 6.45 -0.54
CA ARG A 139 -6.30 5.05 -0.42
C ARG A 139 -5.26 4.00 -0.77
N ALA A 140 -3.98 4.33 -0.76
CA ALA A 140 -2.94 3.42 -1.24
C ALA A 140 -2.98 2.04 -0.57
N PHE A 141 -3.34 1.95 0.72
CA PHE A 141 -3.54 0.73 1.51
C PHE A 141 -4.93 0.68 2.16
N TYR A 142 -5.93 1.27 1.51
CA TYR A 142 -7.31 1.29 2.01
C TYR A 142 -7.83 -0.14 2.18
N GLN A 143 -8.44 -0.45 3.35
CA GLN A 143 -9.01 -1.76 3.66
C GLN A 143 -8.02 -2.94 3.54
N CYS A 144 -6.76 -2.73 3.92
CA CYS A 144 -5.79 -3.82 4.05
C CYS A 144 -5.91 -4.47 5.43
N GLU A 145 -7.03 -5.14 5.69
CA GLU A 145 -7.44 -5.67 7.00
C GLU A 145 -6.47 -6.70 7.59
N ASN A 146 -5.65 -7.34 6.77
CA ASN A 146 -4.72 -8.38 7.20
C ASN A 146 -3.30 -7.83 7.50
N LEU A 147 -3.03 -6.56 7.26
CA LEU A 147 -1.82 -5.89 7.73
C LEU A 147 -1.95 -5.64 9.24
N ASN A 148 -1.71 -6.67 10.03
CA ASN A 148 -1.96 -6.74 11.47
C ASN A 148 -0.70 -6.68 12.35
N GLY A 149 0.44 -6.41 11.75
CA GLY A 149 1.69 -6.15 12.44
C GLY A 149 1.94 -4.66 12.68
N THR A 150 3.20 -4.24 12.70
CA THR A 150 3.58 -2.84 12.88
C THR A 150 3.66 -2.09 11.55
N LEU A 151 3.36 -0.79 11.57
CA LEU A 151 3.61 0.13 10.47
C LEU A 151 4.85 0.98 10.76
N THR A 152 5.85 0.90 9.90
CA THR A 152 7.02 1.78 9.96
C THR A 152 7.03 2.70 8.75
N LEU A 153 7.08 4.02 8.98
CA LEU A 153 7.11 5.04 7.94
C LEU A 153 8.54 5.54 7.70
N GLY A 154 8.94 5.60 6.43
CA GLY A 154 10.27 6.07 6.02
C GLY A 154 10.47 7.56 6.27
N ARG A 155 11.68 7.95 6.59
CA ARG A 155 12.04 9.34 7.03
C ARG A 155 11.93 10.41 5.93
N SER A 156 11.92 10.04 4.65
CA SER A 156 11.77 11.01 3.56
C SER A 156 10.33 11.32 3.22
N LEU A 157 9.36 10.67 3.88
CA LEU A 157 7.94 10.85 3.60
C LEU A 157 7.50 12.29 3.83
N ARG A 158 6.71 12.83 2.91
CA ARG A 158 6.18 14.20 2.93
C ARG A 158 4.66 14.23 2.81
N THR A 159 4.12 13.29 2.04
CA THR A 159 2.69 13.24 1.76
C THR A 159 2.13 11.87 2.13
N ILE A 160 1.08 11.89 2.93
CA ILE A 160 0.23 10.74 3.25
C ILE A 160 -1.17 11.12 2.79
N GLY A 161 -1.64 10.46 1.74
CA GLY A 161 -2.91 10.78 1.09
C GLY A 161 -4.12 10.47 1.98
N LYS A 162 -5.27 11.02 1.57
CA LYS A 162 -6.56 10.75 2.19
C LYS A 162 -6.82 9.26 2.27
N GLU A 163 -7.27 8.79 3.45
CA GLU A 163 -7.61 7.38 3.68
C GLU A 163 -6.48 6.38 3.33
N ALA A 164 -5.21 6.82 3.32
CA ALA A 164 -4.10 6.01 2.84
C ALA A 164 -3.96 4.66 3.56
N PHE A 165 -4.24 4.61 4.86
CA PHE A 165 -4.22 3.40 5.70
C PHE A 165 -5.57 3.20 6.42
N TYR A 166 -6.64 3.71 5.81
CA TYR A 166 -7.99 3.55 6.37
C TYR A 166 -8.35 2.07 6.46
N TRP A 167 -8.84 1.66 7.64
CA TRP A 167 -9.26 0.29 7.88
C TRP A 167 -8.15 -0.75 7.62
N CYS A 168 -6.93 -0.46 8.06
CA CYS A 168 -5.88 -1.45 8.26
C CYS A 168 -5.92 -1.95 9.71
N ALA A 169 -5.29 -3.09 10.00
CA ALA A 169 -5.29 -3.69 11.33
C ALA A 169 -3.93 -3.54 12.06
N PHE A 170 -3.15 -2.50 11.75
CA PHE A 170 -1.83 -2.29 12.35
C PHE A 170 -1.89 -2.18 13.87
N THR A 171 -0.86 -2.67 14.53
CA THR A 171 -0.70 -2.65 15.99
C THR A 171 0.57 -1.89 16.41
N GLY A 172 0.70 -1.63 17.73
CA GLY A 172 1.88 -0.98 18.29
C GLY A 172 1.88 0.54 18.11
N SER A 173 3.06 1.13 18.20
CA SER A 173 3.25 2.58 18.11
C SER A 173 3.36 3.05 16.67
N LEU A 174 2.94 4.30 16.42
CA LEU A 174 3.10 4.98 15.15
C LEU A 174 3.93 6.26 15.31
N THR A 175 4.99 6.39 14.53
CA THR A 175 5.77 7.62 14.43
C THR A 175 5.59 8.21 13.05
N ILE A 176 5.02 9.41 12.98
CA ILE A 176 4.94 10.19 11.74
C ILE A 176 6.28 10.89 11.53
N PRO A 177 6.96 10.70 10.39
CA PRO A 177 8.31 11.24 10.20
C PRO A 177 8.32 12.76 10.04
N GLU A 178 9.46 13.35 10.43
CA GLU A 178 9.72 14.77 10.22
C GLU A 178 9.64 15.13 8.72
N GLY A 179 9.02 16.29 8.45
CA GLY A 179 8.75 16.75 7.08
C GLY A 179 7.35 16.46 6.56
N VAL A 180 6.55 15.66 7.26
CA VAL A 180 5.10 15.61 7.04
C VAL A 180 4.48 16.85 7.65
N ALA A 181 3.86 17.68 6.82
CA ALA A 181 3.19 18.91 7.26
C ALA A 181 1.69 18.75 7.41
N GLU A 182 1.12 17.75 6.80
CA GLU A 182 -0.32 17.48 6.81
C GLU A 182 -0.58 15.96 6.95
N ILE A 183 -1.50 15.61 7.82
CA ILE A 183 -2.11 14.30 7.87
C ILE A 183 -3.51 14.44 7.28
N ALA A 184 -3.76 13.81 6.14
CA ALA A 184 -4.99 13.96 5.40
C ALA A 184 -6.20 13.29 6.11
N ASP A 185 -7.41 13.59 5.64
CA ASP A 185 -8.64 13.04 6.19
C ASP A 185 -8.63 11.51 6.19
N GLY A 186 -9.00 10.90 7.32
CA GLY A 186 -9.11 9.46 7.48
C GLY A 186 -7.82 8.66 7.30
N ALA A 187 -6.65 9.30 7.24
CA ALA A 187 -5.40 8.67 6.81
C ALA A 187 -5.04 7.40 7.59
N PHE A 188 -5.35 7.35 8.89
CA PHE A 188 -5.10 6.22 9.79
C PHE A 188 -6.36 5.78 10.55
N SER A 189 -7.53 6.18 10.08
CA SER A 189 -8.79 5.84 10.74
C SER A 189 -9.12 4.36 10.63
N SER A 190 -9.78 3.82 11.66
CA SER A 190 -10.37 2.49 11.65
C SER A 190 -11.89 2.51 11.51
N LEU A 191 -12.50 1.34 11.38
CA LEU A 191 -13.95 1.19 11.49
C LEU A 191 -14.31 0.62 12.86
N HIS A 192 -15.09 1.39 13.60
CA HIS A 192 -15.59 1.04 14.93
C HIS A 192 -16.30 -0.32 15.05
N GLN A 193 -16.83 -0.86 13.95
CA GLN A 193 -17.82 -1.94 14.03
C GLN A 193 -17.25 -3.36 14.07
N PHE A 194 -16.00 -3.59 13.68
CA PHE A 194 -15.52 -4.95 13.41
C PHE A 194 -14.23 -5.36 14.12
N ASN A 195 -13.44 -4.45 14.66
CA ASN A 195 -12.21 -4.84 15.36
C ASN A 195 -11.85 -3.84 16.47
N ARG A 196 -12.28 -4.11 17.70
CA ARG A 196 -11.96 -3.31 18.89
C ARG A 196 -10.60 -3.67 19.50
N ASP A 197 -9.92 -4.67 18.98
CA ASP A 197 -8.72 -5.20 19.62
C ASP A 197 -7.45 -4.62 18.98
N GLY A 198 -7.14 -3.35 19.35
CA GLY A 198 -5.75 -2.93 19.37
C GLY A 198 -5.17 -2.30 18.10
N MET A 199 -5.95 -1.61 17.26
CA MET A 199 -5.33 -0.78 16.23
C MET A 199 -4.47 0.31 16.85
N PHE A 200 -3.17 0.29 16.54
CA PHE A 200 -2.20 1.24 17.08
C PHE A 200 -2.30 1.38 18.61
N ASN A 201 -2.22 0.26 19.31
CA ASN A 201 -2.33 0.21 20.79
C ASN A 201 -1.06 0.67 21.54
N GLY A 202 -0.12 1.29 20.85
CA GLY A 202 1.08 1.91 21.43
C GLY A 202 0.97 3.43 21.42
N THR A 203 2.10 4.12 21.31
CA THR A 203 2.15 5.59 21.35
C THR A 203 2.07 6.20 19.94
N LEU A 204 1.48 7.41 19.85
CA LEU A 204 1.53 8.24 18.66
C LEU A 204 2.56 9.35 18.82
N THR A 205 3.51 9.42 17.88
CA THR A 205 4.48 10.52 17.83
C THR A 205 4.25 11.35 16.58
N LEU A 206 3.94 12.64 16.78
CA LEU A 206 3.70 13.62 15.72
C LEU A 206 4.96 14.46 15.46
N PRO A 207 5.26 14.81 14.19
CA PRO A 207 6.45 15.57 13.84
C PRO A 207 6.33 17.06 14.18
N SER A 208 7.44 17.72 14.48
CA SER A 208 7.47 19.16 14.75
C SER A 208 7.06 20.02 13.54
N THR A 209 7.14 19.46 12.34
CA THR A 209 6.76 20.10 11.07
C THR A 209 5.25 20.13 10.82
N LEU A 210 4.46 19.39 11.61
CA LEU A 210 3.01 19.22 11.38
C LEU A 210 2.26 20.56 11.52
N LYS A 211 1.36 20.85 10.58
CA LYS A 211 0.49 22.04 10.52
C LYS A 211 -0.98 21.70 10.63
N THR A 212 -1.39 20.60 10.01
CA THR A 212 -2.80 20.22 9.95
C THR A 212 -2.99 18.74 10.21
N ILE A 213 -4.05 18.44 10.95
CA ILE A 213 -4.57 17.07 11.14
C ILE A 213 -5.97 17.06 10.54
N GLY A 214 -6.21 16.24 9.55
CA GLY A 214 -7.45 16.15 8.80
C GLY A 214 -8.61 15.58 9.62
N ALA A 215 -9.81 15.64 9.06
CA ALA A 215 -10.99 15.05 9.67
C ALA A 215 -10.83 13.53 9.80
N GLU A 216 -11.21 12.98 10.95
CA GLU A 216 -11.14 11.52 11.23
C GLU A 216 -9.75 10.90 11.05
N ALA A 217 -8.68 11.70 11.02
CA ALA A 217 -7.34 11.23 10.66
C ALA A 217 -6.85 10.03 11.49
N PHE A 218 -7.22 9.96 12.78
CA PHE A 218 -6.90 8.90 13.73
C PHE A 218 -8.15 8.36 14.45
N ALA A 219 -9.34 8.56 13.89
CA ALA A 219 -10.55 8.10 14.54
C ALA A 219 -10.55 6.58 14.74
N TYR A 220 -11.04 6.13 15.89
CA TYR A 220 -11.16 4.72 16.26
C TYR A 220 -9.81 3.97 16.32
N THR A 221 -8.76 4.65 16.79
CA THR A 221 -7.46 4.05 17.10
C THR A 221 -7.28 3.95 18.61
N ASP A 222 -6.47 3.00 19.07
CA ASP A 222 -6.26 2.72 20.51
C ASP A 222 -4.90 3.24 21.01
N PHE A 223 -4.41 4.36 20.48
CA PHE A 223 -3.17 4.95 20.97
C PHE A 223 -3.23 5.21 22.47
N SER A 224 -2.17 4.81 23.17
CA SER A 224 -2.02 4.93 24.61
C SER A 224 -0.93 5.93 24.99
N GLY A 225 -0.96 6.39 26.24
CA GLY A 225 0.02 7.33 26.78
C GLY A 225 -0.29 8.79 26.47
N GLU A 226 0.72 9.65 26.60
CA GLU A 226 0.55 11.09 26.40
C GLU A 226 0.59 11.42 24.89
N LEU A 227 -0.44 12.10 24.41
CA LEU A 227 -0.48 12.66 23.06
C LEU A 227 0.00 14.12 23.06
N LEU A 228 1.18 14.36 22.53
CA LEU A 228 1.71 15.71 22.36
C LEU A 228 1.34 16.26 20.99
N ILE A 229 0.50 17.30 20.94
CA ILE A 229 0.22 18.06 19.71
C ILE A 229 1.32 19.12 19.56
N PRO A 230 2.09 19.12 18.46
CA PRO A 230 3.17 20.10 18.25
C PRO A 230 2.67 21.53 18.19
N ASP A 231 3.44 22.50 18.68
CA ASP A 231 3.11 23.94 18.68
C ASP A 231 2.80 24.50 17.29
N GLY A 232 3.33 23.85 16.26
CA GLY A 232 3.13 24.23 14.86
C GLY A 232 1.76 23.91 14.28
N VAL A 233 0.96 23.08 14.97
CA VAL A 233 -0.38 22.66 14.49
C VAL A 233 -1.36 23.80 14.62
N THR A 234 -1.97 24.19 13.51
CA THR A 234 -2.93 25.29 13.44
C THR A 234 -4.37 24.83 13.20
N SER A 235 -4.57 23.57 12.79
CA SER A 235 -5.90 23.02 12.54
C SER A 235 -5.97 21.54 12.88
N ILE A 236 -7.05 21.15 13.55
CA ILE A 236 -7.44 19.77 13.82
C ILE A 236 -8.87 19.61 13.29
N GLY A 237 -9.03 18.69 12.35
CA GLY A 237 -10.31 18.44 11.67
C GLY A 237 -11.35 17.76 12.56
N ALA A 238 -12.59 17.74 12.08
CA ALA A 238 -13.69 17.13 12.80
C ALA A 238 -13.41 15.65 13.08
N ASN A 239 -13.68 15.20 14.31
CA ASN A 239 -13.50 13.80 14.73
C ASN A 239 -12.06 13.26 14.59
N ALA A 240 -11.04 14.10 14.47
CA ALA A 240 -9.67 13.66 14.18
C ALA A 240 -9.16 12.55 15.11
N PHE A 241 -9.56 12.55 16.38
CA PHE A 241 -9.23 11.56 17.42
C PHE A 241 -10.50 10.98 18.07
N LYS A 242 -11.60 10.90 17.31
CA LYS A 242 -12.84 10.36 17.84
C LYS A 242 -12.65 8.90 18.29
N GLU A 243 -13.12 8.62 19.53
CA GLU A 243 -13.06 7.26 20.09
C GLU A 243 -11.64 6.63 20.03
N CYS A 244 -10.62 7.43 20.38
CA CYS A 244 -9.27 6.96 20.65
C CYS A 244 -9.22 6.59 22.15
N ASP A 245 -9.54 5.34 22.49
CA ASP A 245 -9.82 4.89 23.85
C ASP A 245 -8.60 4.22 24.55
N GLY A 246 -7.40 4.32 23.99
CA GLY A 246 -6.17 3.74 24.52
C GLY A 246 -5.57 4.41 25.75
#